data_6bc4dc6c533c84d7d5b7353ac8ddfee8
#
_entry.id   6bc4dc6c533c84d7d5b7353ac8ddfee8
#
_cell.length_a   1.000
_cell.length_b   1.000
_cell.length_c   1.000
_cell.angle_alpha   90.00
_cell.angle_beta   90.00
_cell.angle_gamma   90.00
#
_symmetry.space_group_name_H-M   'P 1'
#
loop_
_entity.id
_entity.type
_entity.pdbx_description
1 polymer ?
#
loop_
_entity_poly.entity_id
_entity_poly.type
_entity_poly.pdbx_seq_one_letter_code
_entity_poly.pdbx_strand_id
1 'polypeptide(L)'
;MALQLTGAISLSEVQVEFGGENPISMSEYYGASVSLPGSGVISMSDFYGLSSAGTTWSMRDGSSGVTMSSTDFGSSDSYAGIDLRGVMTDAGLVLYASSGGGSSLKYSVNGVSSSLVIESKVFDSTHEGDEVKFDWDVVVSSQSGTTSAGASFNETPAGTYNAVDNTYQQLANDESIGVRLYAQSSLSTSSFITATATVNVWVKSGNSEVNVGTVLISLQATSEDFNEGGQ
;
A
#
# COMPACT_ATOMS: atom_id res chain seq x y z
N MET A 1 1.11 23.99 0.64
CA MET A 1 0.55 25.03 1.58
C MET A 1 -0.56 25.72 0.84
N ALA A 2 -1.79 25.79 1.40
CA ALA A 2 -2.91 26.38 0.67
C ALA A 2 -2.64 27.87 0.36
N LEU A 3 -3.07 28.30 -0.83
CA LEU A 3 -3.05 29.71 -1.20
C LEU A 3 -4.02 30.50 -0.31
N GLN A 4 -3.74 31.79 -0.12
CA GLN A 4 -4.53 32.66 0.74
C GLN A 4 -6.00 32.74 0.30
N LEU A 5 -6.91 32.92 1.27
CA LEU A 5 -8.36 33.02 1.01
C LEU A 5 -8.77 34.38 0.41
N THR A 6 -7.96 35.39 0.60
CA THR A 6 -8.24 36.79 0.17
C THR A 6 -6.94 37.54 -0.01
N GLY A 7 -6.93 38.61 -0.82
CA GLY A 7 -5.75 39.43 -1.05
C GLY A 7 -5.19 39.24 -2.47
N ALA A 8 -3.98 39.75 -2.70
CA ALA A 8 -3.33 39.59 -4.01
C ALA A 8 -2.58 38.22 -4.05
N ILE A 9 -2.86 37.41 -5.04
CA ILE A 9 -2.11 36.19 -5.35
C ILE A 9 -1.23 36.46 -6.57
N SER A 10 0.02 36.06 -6.53
CA SER A 10 0.94 36.13 -7.66
C SER A 10 1.06 34.78 -8.37
N LEU A 11 1.43 34.80 -9.65
CA LEU A 11 1.73 33.56 -10.39
C LEU A 11 2.88 32.75 -9.75
N SER A 12 3.82 33.45 -9.08
CA SER A 12 4.91 32.74 -8.37
C SER A 12 4.40 31.99 -7.14
N GLU A 13 3.39 32.50 -6.43
CA GLU A 13 2.77 31.76 -5.32
C GLU A 13 1.97 30.57 -5.84
N VAL A 14 1.27 30.74 -6.97
CA VAL A 14 0.60 29.62 -7.65
C VAL A 14 1.63 28.57 -8.06
N GLN A 15 2.76 28.96 -8.63
CA GLN A 15 3.83 28.04 -9.01
C GLN A 15 4.42 27.30 -7.81
N VAL A 16 4.63 27.99 -6.69
CA VAL A 16 5.12 27.33 -5.46
C VAL A 16 4.14 26.27 -4.96
N GLU A 17 2.84 26.51 -5.10
CA GLU A 17 1.80 25.60 -4.63
C GLU A 17 1.53 24.46 -5.61
N PHE A 18 1.41 24.74 -6.91
CA PHE A 18 0.98 23.78 -7.92
C PHE A 18 2.12 23.26 -8.82
N GLY A 19 3.32 23.76 -8.66
CA GLY A 19 4.44 23.46 -9.56
C GLY A 19 4.36 24.24 -10.87
N GLY A 20 5.06 23.78 -11.89
CA GLY A 20 5.14 24.39 -13.22
C GLY A 20 6.55 24.84 -13.60
N GLU A 21 6.76 25.10 -14.90
CA GLU A 21 8.04 25.49 -15.46
C GLU A 21 8.08 26.99 -15.78
N ASN A 22 9.28 27.55 -15.91
CA ASN A 22 9.47 28.94 -16.34
C ASN A 22 9.65 29.03 -17.86
N PRO A 23 8.97 29.96 -18.58
CA PRO A 23 8.08 31.02 -18.05
C PRO A 23 6.70 30.46 -17.66
N ILE A 24 6.18 30.89 -16.50
CA ILE A 24 4.90 30.45 -15.96
C ILE A 24 3.75 30.94 -16.85
N SER A 25 2.81 30.02 -17.14
CA SER A 25 1.59 30.32 -17.89
C SER A 25 0.37 29.85 -17.11
N MET A 26 -0.72 30.64 -17.14
CA MET A 26 -2.01 30.25 -16.55
C MET A 26 -2.57 28.95 -17.15
N SER A 27 -2.22 28.66 -18.40
CA SER A 27 -2.67 27.44 -19.09
C SER A 27 -2.07 26.14 -18.50
N GLU A 28 -1.00 26.23 -17.74
CA GLU A 28 -0.41 25.07 -17.05
C GLU A 28 -1.28 24.56 -15.91
N TYR A 29 -2.21 25.40 -15.44
CA TYR A 29 -3.04 25.10 -14.26
C TYR A 29 -4.45 24.65 -14.62
N TYR A 30 -4.76 24.37 -15.90
CA TYR A 30 -6.02 23.75 -16.26
C TYR A 30 -6.14 22.38 -15.61
N GLY A 31 -7.20 22.20 -14.80
CA GLY A 31 -7.42 20.94 -14.10
C GLY A 31 -6.44 20.64 -12.96
N ALA A 32 -5.52 21.55 -12.61
CA ALA A 32 -4.59 21.39 -11.48
C ALA A 32 -5.27 21.29 -10.11
N SER A 33 -6.56 21.57 -10.04
CA SER A 33 -7.44 21.34 -8.91
C SER A 33 -8.85 21.07 -9.42
N VAL A 34 -9.65 20.30 -8.67
CA VAL A 34 -11.07 20.07 -8.98
C VAL A 34 -11.90 21.36 -9.10
N SER A 35 -11.42 22.44 -8.50
CA SER A 35 -12.05 23.76 -8.57
C SER A 35 -11.58 24.60 -9.74
N LEU A 36 -10.54 24.17 -10.45
CA LEU A 36 -10.04 24.87 -11.63
C LEU A 36 -10.63 24.26 -12.91
N PRO A 37 -11.04 25.08 -13.89
CA PRO A 37 -11.58 24.56 -15.13
C PRO A 37 -10.51 23.77 -15.91
N GLY A 38 -10.91 22.69 -16.58
CA GLY A 38 -10.03 21.93 -17.46
C GLY A 38 -9.72 22.63 -18.79
N SER A 39 -10.43 23.72 -19.11
CA SER A 39 -10.22 24.56 -20.30
C SER A 39 -11.01 25.86 -20.18
N GLY A 40 -10.70 26.88 -20.97
CA GLY A 40 -11.42 28.16 -20.99
C GLY A 40 -10.70 29.28 -20.28
N VAL A 41 -11.41 30.09 -19.50
CA VAL A 41 -10.81 31.23 -18.78
C VAL A 41 -10.47 30.81 -17.35
N ILE A 42 -9.22 30.94 -16.95
CA ILE A 42 -8.79 30.91 -15.56
C ILE A 42 -8.43 32.33 -15.13
N SER A 43 -8.87 32.72 -13.96
CA SER A 43 -8.54 33.99 -13.32
C SER A 43 -7.75 33.75 -12.02
N MET A 44 -7.02 34.75 -11.56
CA MET A 44 -6.30 34.66 -10.28
C MET A 44 -7.25 34.44 -9.09
N SER A 45 -8.53 34.87 -9.23
CA SER A 45 -9.52 34.63 -8.19
C SER A 45 -9.91 33.16 -8.03
N ASP A 46 -9.72 32.36 -9.05
CA ASP A 46 -10.06 30.93 -9.02
C ASP A 46 -9.09 30.14 -8.14
N PHE A 47 -7.94 30.73 -7.81
CA PHE A 47 -6.94 30.12 -6.96
C PHE A 47 -7.10 30.41 -5.46
N TYR A 48 -8.05 31.28 -5.06
CA TYR A 48 -8.24 31.59 -3.65
C TYR A 48 -8.62 30.35 -2.83
N GLY A 49 -7.84 30.12 -1.77
CA GLY A 49 -8.07 29.01 -0.86
C GLY A 49 -7.73 27.64 -1.44
N LEU A 50 -7.28 27.61 -2.69
CA LEU A 50 -6.84 26.35 -3.26
C LEU A 50 -5.48 25.97 -2.67
N SER A 51 -5.33 24.73 -2.42
CA SER A 51 -4.03 24.06 -2.35
C SER A 51 -3.87 23.28 -3.64
N SER A 52 -2.63 23.04 -4.04
CA SER A 52 -2.37 21.87 -4.84
C SER A 52 -2.99 20.76 -4.01
N ALA A 53 -4.19 20.37 -4.38
CA ALA A 53 -4.77 19.16 -3.87
C ALA A 53 -3.86 18.07 -4.43
N GLY A 54 -2.74 17.87 -3.76
CA GLY A 54 -2.03 16.63 -3.85
C GLY A 54 -3.12 15.60 -3.67
N THR A 55 -3.26 14.73 -4.60
CA THR A 55 -4.19 13.62 -4.59
C THR A 55 -4.26 13.12 -3.14
N THR A 56 -5.40 13.31 -2.46
CA THR A 56 -5.50 12.91 -1.06
C THR A 56 -5.72 11.42 -1.04
N TRP A 57 -4.62 10.70 -0.98
CA TRP A 57 -4.62 9.27 -0.83
C TRP A 57 -4.96 8.92 0.62
N SER A 58 -5.96 8.08 0.81
CA SER A 58 -6.30 7.54 2.12
C SER A 58 -6.88 6.13 1.97
N MET A 59 -6.72 5.30 2.99
CA MET A 59 -7.42 4.01 3.06
C MET A 59 -8.93 4.22 3.00
N ARG A 60 -9.66 3.22 2.50
CA ARG A 60 -11.12 3.22 2.49
C ARG A 60 -11.65 3.56 3.89
N ASP A 61 -12.73 4.32 3.93
CA ASP A 61 -13.41 4.77 5.16
C ASP A 61 -12.57 5.66 6.10
N GLY A 62 -11.46 6.22 5.60
CA GLY A 62 -10.59 7.10 6.37
C GLY A 62 -9.80 6.37 7.45
N SER A 63 -9.69 5.04 7.39
CA SER A 63 -8.84 4.29 8.30
C SER A 63 -7.37 4.58 8.04
N SER A 64 -6.56 4.63 9.10
CA SER A 64 -5.11 4.78 9.00
C SER A 64 -4.38 3.45 8.84
N GLY A 65 -5.11 2.33 8.83
CA GLY A 65 -4.49 1.02 8.72
C GLY A 65 -5.47 -0.15 8.76
N VAL A 66 -4.94 -1.31 8.42
CA VAL A 66 -5.64 -2.59 8.36
C VAL A 66 -4.84 -3.64 9.12
N THR A 67 -5.52 -4.51 9.85
CA THR A 67 -4.89 -5.67 10.49
C THR A 67 -5.27 -6.95 9.77
N MET A 68 -4.28 -7.82 9.55
CA MET A 68 -4.45 -9.13 8.93
C MET A 68 -3.78 -10.19 9.78
N SER A 69 -4.22 -11.43 9.64
CA SER A 69 -3.52 -12.57 10.21
C SER A 69 -3.53 -13.74 9.25
N SER A 70 -2.44 -14.47 9.21
CA SER A 70 -2.32 -15.73 8.49
C SER A 70 -1.76 -16.79 9.44
N THR A 71 -2.41 -17.95 9.47
CA THR A 71 -2.02 -19.06 10.34
C THR A 71 -1.99 -20.36 9.55
N ASP A 72 -0.99 -21.19 9.82
CA ASP A 72 -0.91 -22.55 9.32
C ASP A 72 -0.46 -23.50 10.42
N PHE A 73 -1.18 -24.62 10.56
CA PHE A 73 -0.89 -25.69 11.50
C PHE A 73 -0.92 -27.02 10.75
N GLY A 74 0.15 -27.76 10.80
CA GLY A 74 0.23 -29.02 10.06
C GLY A 74 1.13 -30.08 10.70
N SER A 75 0.96 -31.30 10.20
CA SER A 75 1.84 -32.45 10.45
C SER A 75 2.98 -32.53 9.42
N SER A 76 3.21 -31.48 8.68
CA SER A 76 4.28 -31.30 7.72
C SER A 76 4.87 -29.90 7.91
N ASP A 77 5.79 -29.50 7.05
CA ASP A 77 6.24 -28.11 7.02
C ASP A 77 5.03 -27.20 6.88
N SER A 78 4.95 -26.21 7.75
CA SER A 78 3.85 -25.23 7.80
C SER A 78 4.31 -23.89 7.30
N TYR A 79 3.45 -23.24 6.52
CA TYR A 79 3.73 -21.97 5.87
C TYR A 79 2.55 -21.02 6.01
N ALA A 80 2.69 -20.04 6.89
CA ALA A 80 1.76 -18.95 7.01
C ALA A 80 2.23 -17.78 6.15
N GLY A 81 1.44 -17.38 5.16
CA GLY A 81 1.83 -16.32 4.23
C GLY A 81 0.68 -15.40 3.87
N ILE A 82 1.03 -14.17 3.55
CA ILE A 82 0.13 -13.19 2.95
C ILE A 82 0.79 -12.62 1.70
N ASP A 83 0.08 -12.73 0.61
CA ASP A 83 0.37 -12.09 -0.65
C ASP A 83 -0.37 -10.75 -0.68
N LEU A 84 0.36 -9.65 -0.55
CA LEU A 84 -0.16 -8.31 -0.66
C LEU A 84 0.18 -7.74 -2.03
N ARG A 85 -0.84 -7.27 -2.75
CA ARG A 85 -0.70 -6.70 -4.08
C ARG A 85 -1.51 -5.42 -4.20
N GLY A 86 -0.87 -4.34 -4.66
CA GLY A 86 -1.53 -3.11 -5.09
C GLY A 86 -1.71 -3.11 -6.59
N VAL A 87 -2.90 -2.78 -7.06
CA VAL A 87 -3.20 -2.60 -8.49
C VAL A 87 -3.65 -1.16 -8.69
N MET A 88 -3.00 -0.45 -9.62
CA MET A 88 -3.42 0.89 -10.01
C MET A 88 -4.65 0.78 -10.90
N THR A 89 -5.67 1.55 -10.59
CA THR A 89 -6.92 1.65 -11.35
C THR A 89 -7.28 3.10 -11.59
N ASP A 90 -8.25 3.37 -12.46
CA ASP A 90 -8.78 4.72 -12.68
C ASP A 90 -9.33 5.37 -11.39
N ALA A 91 -9.77 4.55 -10.44
CA ALA A 91 -10.31 5.01 -9.14
C ALA A 91 -9.24 5.08 -8.05
N GLY A 92 -7.99 4.70 -8.34
CA GLY A 92 -6.89 4.69 -7.41
C GLY A 92 -6.23 3.33 -7.21
N LEU A 93 -5.41 3.24 -6.16
CA LEU A 93 -4.72 2.00 -5.77
C LEU A 93 -5.67 1.08 -5.00
N VAL A 94 -5.90 -0.10 -5.52
CA VAL A 94 -6.65 -1.17 -4.85
C VAL A 94 -5.67 -2.18 -4.28
N LEU A 95 -5.72 -2.40 -2.97
CA LEU A 95 -4.90 -3.40 -2.30
C LEU A 95 -5.68 -4.72 -2.18
N TYR A 96 -5.07 -5.78 -2.68
CA TYR A 96 -5.57 -7.15 -2.55
C TYR A 96 -4.68 -7.91 -1.59
N ALA A 97 -5.29 -8.79 -0.80
CA ALA A 97 -4.56 -9.74 0.02
C ALA A 97 -5.12 -11.14 -0.18
N SER A 98 -4.23 -12.13 -0.26
CA SER A 98 -4.59 -13.54 -0.29
C SER A 98 -3.67 -14.34 0.62
N SER A 99 -4.16 -15.51 1.08
CA SER A 99 -3.32 -16.43 1.83
C SER A 99 -2.33 -17.14 0.91
N GLY A 100 -1.08 -17.27 1.36
CA GLY A 100 -0.05 -18.10 0.72
C GLY A 100 0.05 -19.48 1.36
N GLY A 101 0.32 -20.50 0.57
CA GLY A 101 0.47 -21.87 1.05
C GLY A 101 -0.83 -22.49 1.56
N GLY A 102 -0.74 -23.33 2.61
CA GLY A 102 -1.88 -23.95 3.29
C GLY A 102 -2.58 -23.06 4.31
N SER A 103 -2.17 -21.81 4.44
CA SER A 103 -2.60 -20.91 5.49
C SER A 103 -4.02 -20.37 5.31
N SER A 104 -4.65 -19.98 6.41
CA SER A 104 -5.91 -19.26 6.42
C SER A 104 -5.68 -17.78 6.64
N LEU A 105 -6.28 -16.95 5.80
CA LEU A 105 -6.24 -15.49 5.91
C LEU A 105 -7.46 -14.96 6.66
N LYS A 106 -7.22 -14.11 7.62
CA LYS A 106 -8.24 -13.25 8.24
C LYS A 106 -7.78 -11.81 8.24
N TYR A 107 -8.69 -10.89 8.01
CA TYR A 107 -8.39 -9.48 8.14
C TYR A 107 -9.53 -8.68 8.76
N SER A 108 -9.19 -7.53 9.31
CA SER A 108 -10.13 -6.62 9.93
C SER A 108 -9.85 -5.19 9.50
N VAL A 109 -10.89 -4.50 9.09
CA VAL A 109 -10.91 -3.06 8.88
C VAL A 109 -11.91 -2.49 9.90
N ASN A 110 -11.47 -1.59 10.76
CA ASN A 110 -12.32 -1.01 11.82
C ASN A 110 -13.05 -2.06 12.69
N GLY A 111 -12.39 -3.20 12.94
CA GLY A 111 -12.96 -4.28 13.76
C GLY A 111 -13.97 -5.18 13.05
N VAL A 112 -14.24 -4.97 11.79
CA VAL A 112 -15.13 -5.80 10.97
C VAL A 112 -14.29 -6.77 10.14
N SER A 113 -14.54 -8.07 10.29
CA SER A 113 -13.91 -9.09 9.45
C SER A 113 -14.60 -9.13 8.10
N SER A 114 -13.87 -8.89 7.02
CA SER A 114 -14.37 -9.02 5.66
C SER A 114 -13.32 -9.69 4.75
N SER A 115 -13.71 -10.12 3.58
CA SER A 115 -12.83 -10.85 2.68
C SER A 115 -12.33 -9.98 1.52
N LEU A 116 -11.06 -9.70 1.45
CA LEU A 116 -10.24 -9.59 0.24
C LEU A 116 -9.88 -8.23 -0.35
N VAL A 117 -10.58 -7.14 -0.18
CA VAL A 117 -10.22 -5.90 -0.88
C VAL A 117 -10.06 -4.74 0.10
N ILE A 118 -8.87 -4.15 0.08
CA ILE A 118 -8.61 -2.88 0.76
C ILE A 118 -8.53 -1.83 -0.34
N GLU A 119 -9.46 -0.90 -0.34
CA GLU A 119 -9.46 0.19 -1.31
C GLU A 119 -8.79 1.42 -0.71
N SER A 120 -7.88 2.00 -1.47
CA SER A 120 -7.42 3.38 -1.20
C SER A 120 -8.30 4.33 -2.00
N LYS A 121 -8.76 5.39 -1.37
CA LYS A 121 -9.47 6.45 -2.07
C LYS A 121 -8.49 7.41 -2.70
N VAL A 122 -8.75 7.69 -3.97
CA VAL A 122 -8.11 8.76 -4.72
C VAL A 122 -9.17 9.75 -5.09
N PHE A 123 -8.91 11.01 -4.89
CA PHE A 123 -9.85 12.09 -5.19
C PHE A 123 -9.53 12.80 -6.50
N ASP A 124 -8.54 12.38 -7.24
CA ASP A 124 -8.17 12.95 -8.53
C ASP A 124 -8.27 11.91 -9.66
N SER A 125 -8.55 12.38 -10.87
CA SER A 125 -8.97 11.56 -12.01
C SER A 125 -7.82 11.08 -12.90
N THR A 126 -6.57 11.37 -12.56
CA THR A 126 -5.41 10.96 -13.38
C THR A 126 -4.29 10.46 -12.49
N HIS A 127 -4.03 9.15 -12.56
CA HIS A 127 -2.93 8.48 -11.86
C HIS A 127 -1.78 8.13 -12.79
N GLU A 128 -1.83 8.61 -14.02
CA GLU A 128 -0.76 8.39 -14.99
C GLU A 128 0.51 9.09 -14.50
N GLY A 129 1.52 8.27 -14.19
CA GLY A 129 2.79 8.74 -13.66
C GLY A 129 2.95 8.69 -12.14
N ASP A 130 1.92 8.29 -11.39
CA ASP A 130 2.04 8.09 -9.95
C ASP A 130 2.94 6.90 -9.63
N GLU A 131 3.68 7.05 -8.54
CA GLU A 131 4.61 6.02 -8.05
C GLU A 131 4.08 5.44 -6.74
N VAL A 132 4.18 4.13 -6.59
CA VAL A 132 3.79 3.40 -5.37
C VAL A 132 5.01 2.78 -4.73
N LYS A 133 5.06 2.81 -3.41
CA LYS A 133 6.10 2.18 -2.61
C LYS A 133 5.48 1.36 -1.49
N PHE A 134 5.93 0.12 -1.34
CA PHE A 134 5.74 -0.67 -0.15
C PHE A 134 7.03 -0.66 0.68
N ASP A 135 6.90 -0.25 1.93
CA ASP A 135 7.97 -0.23 2.91
C ASP A 135 7.59 -1.20 4.03
N TRP A 136 8.31 -2.32 4.14
CA TRP A 136 7.96 -3.39 5.06
C TRP A 136 9.06 -3.75 6.04
N ASP A 137 8.62 -4.20 7.19
CA ASP A 137 9.47 -4.81 8.22
C ASP A 137 8.83 -6.10 8.71
N VAL A 138 9.64 -7.15 8.91
CA VAL A 138 9.19 -8.45 9.43
C VAL A 138 9.97 -8.80 10.67
N VAL A 139 9.28 -8.79 11.81
CA VAL A 139 9.86 -9.02 13.13
C VAL A 139 9.37 -10.36 13.68
N VAL A 140 10.30 -11.26 13.99
CA VAL A 140 10.00 -12.52 14.69
C VAL A 140 9.80 -12.22 16.19
N SER A 141 8.62 -12.51 16.70
CA SER A 141 8.26 -12.28 18.09
C SER A 141 8.50 -13.51 18.98
N SER A 142 8.38 -14.72 18.42
CA SER A 142 8.64 -15.98 19.12
C SER A 142 8.91 -17.09 18.12
N GLN A 143 9.84 -17.98 18.45
CA GLN A 143 10.16 -19.15 17.61
C GLN A 143 10.80 -20.28 18.41
N SER A 144 10.67 -21.51 17.91
CA SER A 144 11.37 -22.70 18.38
C SER A 144 11.58 -23.67 17.22
N GLY A 145 12.65 -24.41 17.22
CA GLY A 145 12.99 -25.34 16.14
C GLY A 145 13.51 -24.65 14.88
N THR A 146 13.34 -25.31 13.74
CA THR A 146 13.78 -24.78 12.43
C THR A 146 12.70 -23.91 11.82
N THR A 147 12.96 -22.63 11.76
CA THR A 147 11.97 -21.62 11.31
C THR A 147 12.61 -20.53 10.46
N SER A 148 11.79 -19.87 9.67
CA SER A 148 12.17 -18.64 8.93
C SER A 148 10.98 -17.71 8.77
N ALA A 149 11.24 -16.42 8.66
CA ALA A 149 10.25 -15.41 8.28
C ALA A 149 10.90 -14.33 7.42
N GLY A 150 10.13 -13.67 6.59
CA GLY A 150 10.64 -12.61 5.72
C GLY A 150 9.68 -12.21 4.62
N ALA A 151 10.24 -11.58 3.59
CA ALA A 151 9.56 -11.24 2.36
C ALA A 151 10.18 -11.97 1.18
N SER A 152 9.37 -12.37 0.21
CA SER A 152 9.82 -13.07 -0.99
C SER A 152 9.26 -12.40 -2.24
N PHE A 153 10.09 -12.36 -3.29
CA PHE A 153 9.72 -11.80 -4.60
C PHE A 153 9.58 -12.89 -5.69
N ASN A 154 9.93 -14.13 -5.40
CA ASN A 154 10.33 -15.10 -6.44
C ASN A 154 9.35 -16.23 -6.73
N GLU A 155 8.08 -16.18 -6.32
CA GLU A 155 7.16 -17.27 -6.67
C GLU A 155 5.91 -16.78 -7.39
N THR A 156 5.91 -17.01 -8.65
CA THR A 156 4.95 -17.19 -9.73
C THR A 156 3.50 -16.68 -9.59
N PRO A 157 2.96 -16.07 -10.65
CA PRO A 157 3.51 -15.87 -11.99
C PRO A 157 4.43 -14.66 -12.07
N ALA A 158 5.39 -14.70 -13.01
CA ALA A 158 6.36 -13.63 -13.21
C ALA A 158 5.67 -12.26 -13.29
N GLY A 159 6.12 -11.31 -12.47
CA GLY A 159 5.60 -9.93 -12.44
C GLY A 159 4.55 -9.63 -11.37
N THR A 160 4.08 -10.61 -10.61
CA THR A 160 3.02 -10.38 -9.60
C THR A 160 3.55 -9.88 -8.26
N TYR A 161 4.78 -10.28 -7.90
CA TYR A 161 5.46 -9.87 -6.65
C TYR A 161 6.79 -9.21 -7.01
N ASN A 162 6.71 -7.98 -7.43
CA ASN A 162 7.82 -7.19 -7.98
C ASN A 162 8.21 -6.02 -7.08
N ALA A 163 7.58 -5.88 -5.92
CA ALA A 163 7.92 -4.80 -5.01
C ALA A 163 9.38 -4.94 -4.52
N VAL A 164 10.10 -3.84 -4.56
CA VAL A 164 11.40 -3.69 -3.93
C VAL A 164 11.18 -2.86 -2.68
N ASP A 165 11.68 -3.37 -1.54
CA ASP A 165 11.50 -2.72 -0.26
C ASP A 165 11.91 -1.25 -0.29
N ASN A 166 11.04 -0.41 0.26
CA ASN A 166 11.24 1.03 0.37
C ASN A 166 11.62 1.74 -0.95
N THR A 167 11.16 1.21 -2.08
CA THR A 167 11.49 1.73 -3.41
C THR A 167 10.21 2.11 -4.16
N TYR A 168 10.17 3.33 -4.71
CA TYR A 168 9.08 3.77 -5.56
C TYR A 168 9.12 3.08 -6.92
N GLN A 169 7.96 2.61 -7.37
CA GLN A 169 7.73 2.03 -8.67
C GLN A 169 6.57 2.76 -9.34
N GLN A 170 6.81 3.24 -10.56
CA GLN A 170 5.76 3.85 -11.37
C GLN A 170 4.82 2.77 -11.89
N LEU A 171 3.52 2.99 -11.73
CA LEU A 171 2.49 2.07 -12.19
C LEU A 171 1.59 2.78 -13.21
N ALA A 172 1.36 2.13 -14.35
CA ALA A 172 0.28 2.48 -15.25
C ALA A 172 -1.04 1.84 -14.76
N ASN A 173 -2.16 2.24 -15.38
CA ASN A 173 -3.44 1.58 -15.11
C ASN A 173 -3.34 0.08 -15.37
N ASP A 174 -3.96 -0.72 -14.49
CA ASP A 174 -3.92 -2.18 -14.47
C ASP A 174 -2.54 -2.80 -14.16
N GLU A 175 -1.50 -1.99 -13.95
CA GLU A 175 -0.24 -2.51 -13.43
C GLU A 175 -0.30 -2.74 -11.92
N SER A 176 0.54 -3.62 -11.43
CA SER A 176 0.55 -4.03 -10.03
C SER A 176 1.93 -4.05 -9.42
N ILE A 177 1.97 -3.75 -8.13
CA ILE A 177 3.10 -3.95 -7.24
C ILE A 177 2.70 -4.96 -6.17
N GLY A 178 3.58 -5.89 -5.79
CA GLY A 178 3.24 -6.92 -4.81
C GLY A 178 4.42 -7.43 -4.02
N VAL A 179 4.13 -7.89 -2.80
CA VAL A 179 5.07 -8.56 -1.90
C VAL A 179 4.40 -9.76 -1.23
N ARG A 180 5.13 -10.85 -1.06
CA ARG A 180 4.74 -11.99 -0.24
C ARG A 180 5.47 -11.91 1.09
N LEU A 181 4.73 -11.91 2.19
CA LEU A 181 5.24 -11.92 3.55
C LEU A 181 4.92 -13.28 4.16
N TYR A 182 5.89 -13.92 4.81
CA TYR A 182 5.74 -15.29 5.28
C TYR A 182 6.40 -15.56 6.62
N ALA A 183 5.89 -16.58 7.30
CA ALA A 183 6.52 -17.30 8.38
C ALA A 183 6.40 -18.79 8.11
N GLN A 184 7.49 -19.53 8.27
CA GLN A 184 7.58 -20.95 7.97
C GLN A 184 8.22 -21.70 9.14
N SER A 185 7.67 -22.88 9.43
CA SER A 185 8.24 -23.84 10.36
C SER A 185 8.45 -25.20 9.68
N SER A 186 9.53 -25.88 10.02
CA SER A 186 9.89 -27.19 9.45
C SER A 186 9.56 -28.34 10.40
N LEU A 187 9.10 -29.47 9.85
CA LEU A 187 8.73 -30.66 10.60
C LEU A 187 9.90 -31.41 11.23
N SER A 188 11.14 -31.10 10.87
CA SER A 188 12.32 -31.84 11.37
C SER A 188 12.43 -31.90 12.90
N THR A 189 11.74 -31.01 13.59
CA THR A 189 11.49 -30.97 15.03
C THR A 189 10.22 -30.23 15.25
N SER A 190 9.34 -30.61 16.21
CA SER A 190 8.18 -29.79 16.54
C SER A 190 8.59 -28.33 16.64
N SER A 191 8.18 -27.52 15.68
CA SER A 191 8.67 -26.17 15.52
C SER A 191 7.52 -25.17 15.38
N PHE A 192 7.72 -23.97 15.87
CA PHE A 192 6.76 -22.90 15.69
C PHE A 192 7.46 -21.57 15.48
N ILE A 193 6.76 -20.69 14.80
CA ILE A 193 7.17 -19.30 14.63
C ILE A 193 5.96 -18.38 14.67
N THR A 194 6.11 -17.26 15.35
CA THR A 194 5.19 -16.13 15.29
C THR A 194 5.98 -14.89 14.86
N ALA A 195 5.54 -14.27 13.81
CA ALA A 195 6.13 -13.03 13.29
C ALA A 195 5.07 -11.97 13.08
N THR A 196 5.47 -10.72 13.14
CA THR A 196 4.65 -9.57 12.79
C THR A 196 5.31 -8.85 11.63
N ALA A 197 4.56 -8.61 10.57
CA ALA A 197 4.99 -7.77 9.47
C ALA A 197 4.19 -6.45 9.49
N THR A 198 4.87 -5.36 9.19
CA THR A 198 4.28 -4.04 9.01
C THR A 198 4.58 -3.61 7.59
N VAL A 199 3.57 -3.23 6.83
CA VAL A 199 3.72 -2.69 5.48
C VAL A 199 3.13 -1.30 5.45
N ASN A 200 3.96 -0.28 5.24
CA ASN A 200 3.53 1.07 4.97
C ASN A 200 3.36 1.25 3.46
N VAL A 201 2.20 1.71 3.05
CA VAL A 201 1.88 1.98 1.65
C VAL A 201 2.01 3.47 1.40
N TRP A 202 2.88 3.82 0.48
CA TRP A 202 3.15 5.20 0.10
C TRP A 202 2.80 5.41 -1.36
N VAL A 203 2.24 6.56 -1.65
CA VAL A 203 2.03 7.02 -3.03
C VAL A 203 2.69 8.37 -3.22
N LYS A 204 3.29 8.55 -4.37
CA LYS A 204 3.92 9.79 -4.78
C LYS A 204 3.34 10.24 -6.10
N SER A 205 2.74 11.41 -6.09
CA SER A 205 2.20 12.11 -7.26
C SER A 205 3.04 13.38 -7.47
N GLY A 206 3.83 13.41 -8.52
CA GLY A 206 4.77 14.48 -8.78
C GLY A 206 5.78 14.66 -7.62
N ASN A 207 5.72 15.81 -6.94
CA ASN A 207 6.57 16.10 -5.78
C ASN A 207 5.89 15.85 -4.43
N SER A 208 4.64 15.38 -4.42
CA SER A 208 3.89 15.10 -3.20
C SER A 208 3.97 13.61 -2.86
N GLU A 209 4.41 13.31 -1.63
CA GLU A 209 4.50 11.97 -1.09
C GLU A 209 3.54 11.83 0.09
N VAL A 210 2.72 10.79 0.09
CA VAL A 210 1.71 10.54 1.13
C VAL A 210 1.76 9.09 1.58
N ASN A 211 1.81 8.85 2.90
CA ASN A 211 1.52 7.55 3.46
C ASN A 211 0.01 7.31 3.39
N VAL A 212 -0.42 6.37 2.56
CA VAL A 212 -1.83 6.00 2.37
C VAL A 212 -2.35 5.27 3.59
N GLY A 213 -1.50 4.49 4.24
CA GLY A 213 -1.84 3.72 5.43
C GLY A 213 -0.89 2.56 5.67
N THR A 214 -1.14 1.86 6.78
CA THR A 214 -0.30 0.76 7.26
C THR A 214 -1.11 -0.54 7.29
N VAL A 215 -0.52 -1.61 6.77
CA VAL A 215 -1.04 -2.98 6.91
C VAL A 215 -0.21 -3.69 7.97
N LEU A 216 -0.86 -4.08 9.07
CA LEU A 216 -0.27 -4.88 10.13
C LEU A 216 -0.67 -6.34 9.96
N ILE A 217 0.33 -7.22 9.93
CA ILE A 217 0.16 -8.63 9.60
C ILE A 217 0.74 -9.49 10.72
N SER A 218 -0.10 -10.36 11.29
CA SER A 218 0.33 -11.40 12.22
C SER A 218 0.46 -12.73 11.47
N LEU A 219 1.63 -13.34 11.52
CA LEU A 219 1.96 -14.59 10.86
C LEU A 219 2.27 -15.64 11.92
N GLN A 220 1.65 -16.83 11.82
CA GLN A 220 1.93 -17.94 12.72
C GLN A 220 1.98 -19.26 11.95
N ALA A 221 3.10 -19.94 12.01
CA ALA A 221 3.26 -21.28 11.47
C ALA A 221 3.70 -22.26 12.58
N THR A 222 3.06 -23.41 12.62
CA THR A 222 3.36 -24.47 13.61
C THR A 222 3.37 -25.82 12.92
N SER A 223 4.46 -26.55 13.06
CA SER A 223 4.62 -27.91 12.59
C SER A 223 4.73 -28.84 13.80
N GLU A 224 3.84 -29.81 13.91
CA GLU A 224 3.83 -30.80 14.99
C GLU A 224 4.10 -32.21 14.43
N ASP A 225 5.02 -32.93 15.06
CA ASP A 225 5.21 -34.34 14.76
C ASP A 225 4.20 -35.17 15.55
N PHE A 226 3.16 -35.63 14.87
CA PHE A 226 2.12 -36.47 15.47
C PHE A 226 2.56 -37.92 15.69
N ASN A 227 3.83 -38.27 15.38
CA ASN A 227 4.29 -39.66 15.49
C ASN A 227 4.79 -40.06 16.91
N GLU A 228 4.79 -39.16 17.88
CA GLU A 228 5.19 -39.51 19.26
C GLU A 228 4.08 -40.13 20.14
N GLY A 229 2.93 -40.50 19.58
CA GLY A 229 1.77 -41.05 20.31
C GLY A 229 1.45 -42.52 20.06
N GLY A 230 2.28 -43.27 19.40
CA GLY A 230 2.05 -44.68 19.04
C GLY A 230 2.91 -45.68 19.81
N GLN A 231 2.66 -45.89 21.10
CA GLN A 231 2.97 -47.15 21.83
C GLN A 231 1.75 -47.72 22.51
#